data_b1d1c858c00c350d3891ae6bcfc71f40
#
_entry.id   b1d1c858c00c350d3891ae6bcfc71f40
#
_cell.length_a   1.000
_cell.length_b   1.000
_cell.length_c   1.000
_cell.angle_alpha   90.00
_cell.angle_beta   90.00
_cell.angle_gamma   90.00
#
_symmetry.space_group_name_H-M   'P 1'
#
loop_
_entity.id
_entity.type
_entity.pdbx_description
1 polymer ?
#
loop_
_entity_poly.entity_id
_entity_poly.type
_entity_poly.pdbx_seq_one_letter_code
_entity_poly.pdbx_strand_id
1 'polypeptide(L)'
;GRCSLEHETDEILTVNLSSRNTAQDKARQLHADLLRRLEPGGFYMKKICTGFRGNDSYELDGLLDGWPDYNVFIVDNAPDLGTFTLYGNQYCEGEILPKSVYANDPIFPPTESYIPKILGKDTDKKIGLVDIDAVKGSEETLLAAVEHQLAEGTRILVFDAITRADVLHLLKTLAPRYPKVFWTGSLGIADGLAEYLYGPAQTHTFPVRDI
;
A
#
# COMPACT_ATOMS: atom_id res chain seq x y z
N GLY A 1 4.82 16.44 -19.17
CA GLY A 1 5.88 15.75 -19.85
C GLY A 1 5.48 14.30 -20.13
N ARG A 2 5.68 13.80 -21.34
CA ARG A 2 5.51 12.38 -21.64
C ARG A 2 6.68 11.66 -21.00
N CYS A 3 6.46 10.85 -19.97
CA CYS A 3 7.42 9.89 -19.51
C CYS A 3 7.55 8.81 -20.59
N SER A 4 8.71 8.71 -21.24
CA SER A 4 9.03 7.54 -22.06
C SER A 4 9.40 6.42 -21.10
N LEU A 5 8.68 5.32 -21.12
CA LEU A 5 8.98 4.11 -20.32
C LEU A 5 10.05 3.23 -21.00
N GLU A 6 10.83 3.78 -21.90
CA GLU A 6 11.90 3.10 -22.61
C GLU A 6 13.21 3.07 -21.76
N HIS A 7 13.17 2.34 -20.63
CA HIS A 7 14.37 2.02 -19.86
C HIS A 7 14.49 0.50 -19.74
N GLU A 8 15.24 -0.09 -20.63
CA GLU A 8 15.45 -1.53 -20.68
C GLU A 8 16.39 -2.08 -19.58
N THR A 9 16.90 -1.24 -18.67
CA THR A 9 17.95 -1.64 -17.73
C THR A 9 17.74 -1.20 -16.28
N ASP A 10 16.63 -0.55 -15.94
CA ASP A 10 16.40 -0.07 -14.58
C ASP A 10 15.88 -1.20 -13.69
N GLU A 11 16.58 -1.49 -12.61
CA GLU A 11 16.12 -2.42 -11.58
C GLU A 11 14.88 -1.89 -10.85
N ILE A 12 14.72 -0.56 -10.75
CA ILE A 12 13.60 0.11 -10.10
C ILE A 12 13.08 1.25 -10.98
N LEU A 13 11.81 1.17 -11.38
CA LEU A 13 11.11 2.25 -12.06
C LEU A 13 10.13 2.95 -11.13
N THR A 14 10.28 4.27 -10.95
CA THR A 14 9.33 5.09 -10.19
C THR A 14 8.55 6.02 -11.12
N VAL A 15 7.21 5.96 -11.06
CA VAL A 15 6.32 6.80 -11.86
C VAL A 15 5.48 7.69 -10.96
N ASN A 16 5.57 9.02 -11.16
CA ASN A 16 4.72 9.99 -10.48
C ASN A 16 3.58 10.44 -11.41
N LEU A 17 2.34 10.08 -11.07
CA LEU A 17 1.14 10.46 -11.82
C LEU A 17 0.53 11.79 -11.36
N SER A 18 0.98 12.33 -10.21
CA SER A 18 0.46 13.57 -9.61
C SER A 18 -1.07 13.60 -9.47
N SER A 19 -1.68 12.46 -9.12
CA SER A 19 -3.12 12.21 -9.20
C SER A 19 -3.93 12.64 -7.98
N ARG A 20 -3.28 12.92 -6.83
CA ARG A 20 -3.94 13.23 -5.55
C ARG A 20 -5.06 14.26 -5.65
N ASN A 21 -4.84 15.35 -6.39
CA ASN A 21 -5.74 16.49 -6.49
C ASN A 21 -6.40 16.62 -7.88
N THR A 22 -6.34 15.57 -8.69
CA THR A 22 -7.05 15.52 -9.97
C THR A 22 -8.51 15.13 -9.79
N ALA A 23 -9.34 15.28 -10.85
CA ALA A 23 -10.67 14.70 -10.84
C ALA A 23 -10.57 13.16 -10.66
N GLN A 24 -11.51 12.59 -9.94
CA GLN A 24 -11.55 11.18 -9.54
C GLN A 24 -11.43 10.23 -10.74
N ASP A 25 -12.28 10.39 -11.74
CA ASP A 25 -12.23 9.59 -12.97
C ASP A 25 -10.87 9.71 -13.68
N LYS A 26 -10.27 10.90 -13.63
CA LYS A 26 -8.95 11.12 -14.20
C LYS A 26 -7.86 10.40 -13.42
N ALA A 27 -7.94 10.37 -12.10
CA ALA A 27 -7.01 9.61 -11.26
C ALA A 27 -7.08 8.11 -11.58
N ARG A 28 -8.30 7.54 -11.66
CA ARG A 28 -8.54 6.15 -12.07
C ARG A 28 -7.97 5.85 -13.46
N GLN A 29 -8.30 6.70 -14.44
CA GLN A 29 -7.84 6.52 -15.81
C GLN A 29 -6.31 6.56 -15.95
N LEU A 30 -5.63 7.47 -15.25
CA LEU A 30 -4.16 7.59 -15.26
C LEU A 30 -3.48 6.29 -14.81
N HIS A 31 -4.00 5.64 -13.76
CA HIS A 31 -3.46 4.38 -13.24
C HIS A 31 -3.72 3.22 -14.21
N ALA A 32 -4.94 3.11 -14.75
CA ALA A 32 -5.25 2.09 -15.75
C ALA A 32 -4.40 2.23 -17.03
N ASP A 33 -4.23 3.46 -17.52
CA ASP A 33 -3.44 3.73 -18.74
C ASP A 33 -1.94 3.47 -18.51
N LEU A 34 -1.42 3.73 -17.29
CA LEU A 34 -0.06 3.36 -16.95
C LEU A 34 0.14 1.85 -17.08
N LEU A 35 -0.73 1.04 -16.46
CA LEU A 35 -0.58 -0.40 -16.45
C LEU A 35 -0.73 -1.04 -17.84
N ARG A 36 -1.56 -0.47 -18.72
CA ARG A 36 -1.65 -0.92 -20.14
C ARG A 36 -0.37 -0.72 -20.93
N ARG A 37 0.59 0.04 -20.39
CA ARG A 37 1.89 0.33 -21.00
C ARG A 37 3.03 -0.41 -20.33
N LEU A 38 2.77 -1.15 -19.28
CA LEU A 38 3.72 -1.98 -18.55
C LEU A 38 3.44 -3.46 -18.84
N GLU A 39 4.49 -4.25 -18.86
CA GLU A 39 4.37 -5.71 -18.90
C GLU A 39 4.26 -6.25 -17.48
N PRO A 40 3.36 -7.21 -17.22
CA PRO A 40 3.30 -7.88 -15.93
C PRO A 40 4.59 -8.65 -15.63
N GLY A 41 5.17 -8.42 -14.48
CA GLY A 41 6.38 -9.11 -14.01
C GLY A 41 7.06 -8.32 -12.89
N GLY A 42 7.62 -9.00 -11.90
CA GLY A 42 8.27 -8.36 -10.77
C GLY A 42 7.33 -7.88 -9.65
N PHE A 43 7.80 -6.93 -8.86
CA PHE A 43 7.07 -6.38 -7.71
C PHE A 43 6.53 -4.99 -8.05
N TYR A 44 5.27 -4.77 -7.71
CA TYR A 44 4.59 -3.49 -7.91
C TYR A 44 4.20 -2.90 -6.58
N MET A 45 4.62 -1.67 -6.34
CA MET A 45 4.24 -0.91 -5.17
C MET A 45 3.46 0.34 -5.55
N LYS A 46 2.27 0.49 -4.99
CA LYS A 46 1.49 1.74 -5.01
C LYS A 46 1.71 2.48 -3.70
N LYS A 47 2.41 3.61 -3.78
CA LYS A 47 2.60 4.48 -2.62
C LYS A 47 1.32 5.29 -2.38
N ILE A 48 0.77 5.20 -1.16
CA ILE A 48 -0.34 6.02 -0.67
C ILE A 48 0.10 6.91 0.50
N CYS A 49 -0.75 7.88 0.83
CA CYS A 49 -0.55 8.70 2.03
C CYS A 49 -1.10 7.99 3.26
N THR A 50 -0.35 7.93 4.35
CA THR A 50 -0.80 7.42 5.65
C THR A 50 -2.11 8.05 6.14
N GLY A 51 -2.38 9.30 5.76
CA GLY A 51 -3.64 9.98 6.06
C GLY A 51 -4.79 9.65 5.11
N PHE A 52 -4.61 8.75 4.14
CA PHE A 52 -5.60 8.41 3.10
C PHE A 52 -6.20 9.65 2.44
N ARG A 53 -5.32 10.57 2.00
CA ARG A 53 -5.70 11.87 1.45
C ARG A 53 -5.66 11.86 -0.07
N GLY A 54 -6.79 12.17 -0.68
CA GLY A 54 -6.90 12.31 -2.13
C GLY A 54 -7.75 11.22 -2.76
N ASN A 55 -7.26 10.65 -3.85
CA ASN A 55 -8.02 9.76 -4.72
C ASN A 55 -7.68 8.27 -4.54
N ASP A 56 -7.24 7.85 -3.33
CA ASP A 56 -6.69 6.51 -3.13
C ASP A 56 -7.60 5.39 -3.67
N SER A 57 -8.91 5.41 -3.40
CA SER A 57 -9.86 4.39 -3.89
C SER A 57 -9.94 4.35 -5.42
N TYR A 58 -10.05 5.51 -6.06
CA TYR A 58 -10.09 5.62 -7.54
C TYR A 58 -8.77 5.19 -8.18
N GLU A 59 -7.66 5.47 -7.53
CA GLU A 59 -6.33 5.06 -7.99
C GLU A 59 -6.18 3.54 -7.91
N LEU A 60 -6.65 2.91 -6.82
CA LEU A 60 -6.65 1.45 -6.66
C LEU A 60 -7.59 0.78 -7.67
N ASP A 61 -8.77 1.34 -7.91
CA ASP A 61 -9.67 0.86 -8.95
C ASP A 61 -9.01 0.93 -10.34
N GLY A 62 -8.29 2.01 -10.61
CA GLY A 62 -7.51 2.16 -11.86
C GLY A 62 -6.45 1.09 -12.03
N LEU A 63 -5.76 0.68 -10.97
CA LEU A 63 -4.84 -0.45 -11.02
C LEU A 63 -5.56 -1.76 -11.38
N LEU A 64 -6.69 -2.03 -10.73
CA LEU A 64 -7.49 -3.24 -10.98
C LEU A 64 -8.19 -3.22 -12.34
N ASP A 65 -8.48 -2.06 -12.93
CA ASP A 65 -8.97 -1.93 -14.31
C ASP A 65 -7.86 -2.18 -15.34
N GLY A 66 -6.63 -1.79 -15.02
CA GLY A 66 -5.47 -2.02 -15.88
C GLY A 66 -5.06 -3.49 -15.93
N TRP A 67 -4.99 -4.14 -14.76
CA TRP A 67 -4.71 -5.57 -14.62
C TRP A 67 -5.77 -6.27 -13.76
N PRO A 68 -6.88 -6.73 -14.39
CA PRO A 68 -8.05 -7.25 -13.67
C PRO A 68 -7.81 -8.53 -12.86
N ASP A 69 -6.78 -9.28 -13.12
CA ASP A 69 -6.41 -10.51 -12.42
C ASP A 69 -5.45 -10.29 -11.24
N TYR A 70 -5.09 -9.02 -10.96
CA TYR A 70 -4.33 -8.64 -9.78
C TYR A 70 -5.24 -8.32 -8.61
N ASN A 71 -4.69 -8.39 -7.40
CA ASN A 71 -5.30 -7.91 -6.15
C ASN A 71 -4.47 -6.77 -5.57
N VAL A 72 -5.05 -6.05 -4.62
CA VAL A 72 -4.35 -5.00 -3.86
C VAL A 72 -4.17 -5.47 -2.43
N PHE A 73 -2.93 -5.47 -1.94
CA PHE A 73 -2.58 -5.75 -0.54
C PHE A 73 -2.06 -4.48 0.11
N ILE A 74 -2.83 -3.96 1.07
CA ILE A 74 -2.53 -2.70 1.75
C ILE A 74 -1.88 -3.00 3.10
N VAL A 75 -0.65 -2.54 3.27
CA VAL A 75 0.10 -2.58 4.53
C VAL A 75 0.58 -1.16 4.82
N ASP A 76 -0.24 -0.38 5.53
CA ASP A 76 0.11 1.02 5.81
C ASP A 76 0.60 1.20 7.25
N ASN A 77 1.91 1.14 7.39
CA ASN A 77 2.60 1.46 8.62
C ASN A 77 3.93 2.18 8.35
N ALA A 78 4.44 2.85 9.32
CA ALA A 78 5.79 3.38 9.41
C ALA A 78 6.14 3.49 10.90
N PRO A 79 6.55 2.37 11.54
CA PRO A 79 6.71 2.30 12.99
C PRO A 79 7.67 3.34 13.54
N ASP A 80 8.73 3.66 12.81
CA ASP A 80 9.72 4.68 13.19
C ASP A 80 9.14 6.10 13.21
N LEU A 81 8.00 6.30 12.54
CA LEU A 81 7.22 7.55 12.53
C LEU A 81 5.94 7.44 13.39
N GLY A 82 5.84 6.42 14.25
CA GLY A 82 4.70 6.21 15.13
C GLY A 82 3.39 5.88 14.41
N THR A 83 3.44 5.38 13.15
CA THR A 83 2.24 5.02 12.41
C THR A 83 2.10 3.52 12.25
N PHE A 84 0.88 3.01 12.47
CA PHE A 84 0.56 1.58 12.36
C PHE A 84 -0.94 1.35 12.10
N THR A 85 -1.28 0.15 11.63
CA THR A 85 -2.66 -0.31 11.46
C THR A 85 -2.95 -1.39 12.49
N LEU A 86 -4.07 -1.26 13.22
CA LEU A 86 -4.53 -2.23 14.22
C LEU A 86 -6.05 -2.39 14.15
N TYR A 87 -6.52 -3.64 14.00
CA TYR A 87 -7.93 -3.98 13.75
C TYR A 87 -8.56 -3.10 12.67
N GLY A 88 -7.80 -2.92 11.58
CA GLY A 88 -8.20 -2.11 10.43
C GLY A 88 -8.19 -0.60 10.66
N ASN A 89 -7.85 -0.13 11.85
CA ASN A 89 -7.80 1.30 12.14
C ASN A 89 -6.38 1.85 11.99
N GLN A 90 -6.28 3.00 11.34
CA GLN A 90 -5.02 3.73 11.20
C GLN A 90 -4.73 4.57 12.43
N TYR A 91 -3.53 4.41 12.97
CA TYR A 91 -2.98 5.19 14.08
C TYR A 91 -1.78 6.02 13.63
N CYS A 92 -1.67 7.22 14.17
CA CYS A 92 -0.54 8.13 13.95
C CYS A 92 -0.15 8.75 15.28
N GLU A 93 1.10 8.52 15.72
CA GLU A 93 1.63 9.02 16.99
C GLU A 93 0.76 8.67 18.21
N GLY A 94 0.22 7.45 18.23
CA GLY A 94 -0.63 6.94 19.32
C GLY A 94 -2.10 7.34 19.24
N GLU A 95 -2.49 8.21 18.34
CA GLU A 95 -3.86 8.66 18.12
C GLU A 95 -4.50 8.02 16.89
N ILE A 96 -5.81 7.76 16.94
CA ILE A 96 -6.54 7.34 15.73
C ILE A 96 -6.56 8.46 14.70
N LEU A 97 -6.60 8.11 13.43
CA LEU A 97 -6.44 9.04 12.32
C LEU A 97 -7.25 10.36 12.42
N PRO A 98 -8.56 10.36 12.80
CA PRO A 98 -9.33 11.60 12.94
C PRO A 98 -8.91 12.51 14.11
N LYS A 99 -8.06 12.03 15.00
CA LYS A 99 -7.53 12.80 16.16
C LYS A 99 -6.03 13.10 16.03
N SER A 100 -5.40 12.57 14.99
CA SER A 100 -3.98 12.73 14.72
C SER A 100 -3.66 14.10 14.11
N VAL A 101 -2.38 14.33 13.80
CA VAL A 101 -1.91 15.54 13.10
C VAL A 101 -2.64 15.77 11.76
N TYR A 102 -3.16 14.71 11.14
CA TYR A 102 -3.91 14.79 9.89
C TYR A 102 -5.30 15.43 10.06
N ALA A 103 -5.85 15.49 11.28
CA ALA A 103 -7.14 16.14 11.55
C ALA A 103 -7.17 17.62 11.12
N ASN A 104 -6.01 18.25 11.06
CA ASN A 104 -5.86 19.66 10.69
C ASN A 104 -5.59 19.86 9.18
N ASP A 105 -5.69 18.81 8.36
CA ASP A 105 -5.53 18.98 6.92
C ASP A 105 -6.66 19.85 6.34
N PRO A 106 -6.33 20.96 5.64
CA PRO A 106 -7.35 21.91 5.19
C PRO A 106 -8.20 21.41 4.02
N ILE A 107 -7.77 20.35 3.34
CA ILE A 107 -8.44 19.84 2.12
C ILE A 107 -9.05 18.47 2.37
N PHE A 108 -8.35 17.58 3.05
CA PHE A 108 -8.73 16.20 3.29
C PHE A 108 -8.64 15.83 4.79
N PRO A 109 -9.38 16.54 5.69
CA PRO A 109 -9.38 16.14 7.09
C PRO A 109 -10.02 14.76 7.25
N PRO A 110 -9.34 13.79 7.87
CA PRO A 110 -9.90 12.46 8.04
C PRO A 110 -11.06 12.47 9.04
N THR A 111 -12.15 11.81 8.69
CA THR A 111 -13.35 11.66 9.54
C THR A 111 -13.52 10.22 10.04
N GLU A 112 -12.67 9.31 9.57
CA GLU A 112 -12.73 7.89 9.84
C GLU A 112 -11.30 7.37 10.04
N SER A 113 -11.15 6.31 10.85
CA SER A 113 -9.88 5.61 11.05
C SER A 113 -9.88 4.20 10.46
N TYR A 114 -11.04 3.59 10.29
CA TYR A 114 -11.18 2.24 9.78
C TYR A 114 -10.97 2.22 8.26
N ILE A 115 -9.81 1.72 7.84
CA ILE A 115 -9.33 1.79 6.46
C ILE A 115 -10.32 1.17 5.45
N PRO A 116 -10.92 -0.03 5.72
CA PRO A 116 -11.91 -0.56 4.79
C PRO A 116 -13.11 0.35 4.57
N LYS A 117 -13.50 1.14 5.58
CA LYS A 117 -14.60 2.11 5.46
C LYS A 117 -14.15 3.39 4.76
N ILE A 118 -12.91 3.84 4.99
CA ILE A 118 -12.34 5.00 4.28
C ILE A 118 -12.36 4.73 2.77
N LEU A 119 -11.78 3.61 2.36
CA LEU A 119 -11.66 3.25 0.95
C LEU A 119 -13.00 2.83 0.33
N GLY A 120 -13.84 2.12 1.09
CA GLY A 120 -15.12 1.62 0.61
C GLY A 120 -16.17 2.67 0.26
N LYS A 121 -15.91 3.96 0.56
CA LYS A 121 -16.82 5.06 0.18
C LYS A 121 -16.88 5.28 -1.33
N ASP A 122 -15.77 5.02 -2.03
CA ASP A 122 -15.54 5.47 -3.40
C ASP A 122 -15.13 4.32 -4.33
N THR A 123 -15.36 3.06 -3.96
CA THR A 123 -15.13 1.88 -4.80
C THR A 123 -16.27 0.88 -4.72
N ASP A 124 -16.52 0.14 -5.79
CA ASP A 124 -17.42 -1.01 -5.83
C ASP A 124 -16.71 -2.34 -5.52
N LYS A 125 -15.40 -2.31 -5.33
CA LYS A 125 -14.61 -3.51 -5.05
C LYS A 125 -14.80 -3.95 -3.60
N LYS A 126 -14.90 -5.26 -3.39
CA LYS A 126 -14.95 -5.82 -2.03
C LYS A 126 -13.61 -5.59 -1.35
N ILE A 127 -13.66 -5.00 -0.16
CA ILE A 127 -12.51 -4.75 0.71
C ILE A 127 -12.61 -5.68 1.91
N GLY A 128 -11.51 -6.35 2.25
CA GLY A 128 -11.39 -7.22 3.41
C GLY A 128 -10.31 -6.75 4.37
N LEU A 129 -10.35 -7.32 5.57
CA LEU A 129 -9.33 -7.11 6.61
C LEU A 129 -8.72 -8.47 6.98
N VAL A 130 -7.40 -8.50 7.07
CA VAL A 130 -6.63 -9.53 7.75
C VAL A 130 -6.05 -8.88 8.99
N ASP A 131 -6.65 -9.17 10.13
CA ASP A 131 -6.36 -8.49 11.38
C ASP A 131 -5.02 -8.92 12.02
N ILE A 132 -4.64 -8.24 13.10
CA ILE A 132 -3.38 -8.48 13.79
C ILE A 132 -3.27 -9.88 14.37
N ASP A 133 -4.39 -10.51 14.73
CA ASP A 133 -4.39 -11.87 15.32
C ASP A 133 -4.00 -12.89 14.24
N ALA A 134 -4.51 -12.72 13.01
CA ALA A 134 -4.11 -13.54 11.87
C ALA A 134 -2.66 -13.24 11.45
N VAL A 135 -2.26 -11.96 11.42
CA VAL A 135 -0.90 -11.55 11.02
C VAL A 135 0.15 -12.06 12.00
N LYS A 136 -0.13 -12.08 13.29
CA LYS A 136 0.79 -12.60 14.32
C LYS A 136 0.62 -14.10 14.58
N GLY A 137 -0.31 -14.75 13.90
CA GLY A 137 -0.52 -16.18 13.94
C GLY A 137 0.58 -16.98 13.24
N SER A 138 0.34 -18.27 13.05
CA SER A 138 1.23 -19.09 12.22
C SER A 138 1.10 -18.70 10.74
N GLU A 139 2.07 -19.12 9.92
CA GLU A 139 2.00 -18.95 8.48
C GLU A 139 0.71 -19.53 7.89
N GLU A 140 0.29 -20.71 8.36
CA GLU A 140 -0.95 -21.36 7.94
C GLU A 140 -2.19 -20.52 8.31
N THR A 141 -2.19 -19.89 9.51
CA THR A 141 -3.29 -19.04 9.95
C THR A 141 -3.41 -17.81 9.05
N LEU A 142 -2.29 -17.16 8.76
CA LEU A 142 -2.25 -16.01 7.88
C LEU A 142 -2.71 -16.36 6.47
N LEU A 143 -2.19 -17.46 5.90
CA LEU A 143 -2.58 -17.92 4.57
C LEU A 143 -4.07 -18.28 4.50
N ALA A 144 -4.60 -18.99 5.48
CA ALA A 144 -6.02 -19.35 5.53
C ALA A 144 -6.92 -18.10 5.59
N ALA A 145 -6.52 -17.07 6.35
CA ALA A 145 -7.26 -15.80 6.41
C ALA A 145 -7.28 -15.08 5.05
N VAL A 146 -6.15 -15.05 4.36
CA VAL A 146 -6.05 -14.44 3.01
C VAL A 146 -6.86 -15.24 1.99
N GLU A 147 -6.71 -16.56 1.97
CA GLU A 147 -7.44 -17.45 1.06
C GLU A 147 -8.96 -17.33 1.24
N HIS A 148 -9.43 -17.27 2.49
CA HIS A 148 -10.84 -17.07 2.80
C HIS A 148 -11.36 -15.75 2.21
N GLN A 149 -10.66 -14.65 2.42
CA GLN A 149 -11.04 -13.34 1.89
C GLN A 149 -11.09 -13.34 0.34
N LEU A 150 -10.07 -13.91 -0.29
CA LEU A 150 -9.99 -13.96 -1.77
C LEU A 150 -11.08 -14.86 -2.36
N ALA A 151 -11.38 -16.01 -1.71
CA ALA A 151 -12.46 -16.91 -2.13
C ALA A 151 -13.84 -16.26 -2.07
N GLU A 152 -14.03 -15.31 -1.15
CA GLU A 152 -15.24 -14.50 -1.06
C GLU A 152 -15.31 -13.35 -2.07
N GLY A 153 -14.34 -13.22 -2.97
CA GLY A 153 -14.28 -12.20 -4.00
C GLY A 153 -13.70 -10.87 -3.54
N THR A 154 -13.00 -10.83 -2.41
CA THR A 154 -12.27 -9.64 -1.97
C THR A 154 -11.15 -9.31 -2.95
N ARG A 155 -11.04 -8.04 -3.34
CA ARG A 155 -10.04 -7.56 -4.31
C ARG A 155 -9.01 -6.63 -3.69
N ILE A 156 -9.36 -6.01 -2.58
CA ILE A 156 -8.51 -5.12 -1.81
C ILE A 156 -8.45 -5.66 -0.39
N LEU A 157 -7.29 -6.14 0.04
CA LEU A 157 -7.05 -6.63 1.39
C LEU A 157 -6.24 -5.62 2.18
N VAL A 158 -6.76 -5.20 3.32
CA VAL A 158 -6.05 -4.41 4.32
C VAL A 158 -5.44 -5.37 5.33
N PHE A 159 -4.17 -5.19 5.64
CA PHE A 159 -3.46 -5.96 6.65
C PHE A 159 -3.10 -5.06 7.83
N ASP A 160 -3.34 -5.54 9.02
CA ASP A 160 -2.77 -4.93 10.21
C ASP A 160 -1.25 -5.14 10.24
N ALA A 161 -0.53 -4.12 10.68
CA ALA A 161 0.90 -4.20 10.93
C ALA A 161 1.31 -3.11 11.93
N ILE A 162 1.89 -3.52 13.06
CA ILE A 162 2.31 -2.62 14.12
C ILE A 162 3.82 -2.38 14.02
N THR A 163 4.58 -3.40 13.67
CA THR A 163 6.04 -3.39 13.67
C THR A 163 6.60 -3.64 12.28
N ARG A 164 7.88 -3.31 12.08
CA ARG A 164 8.62 -3.72 10.90
C ARG A 164 8.63 -5.24 10.70
N ALA A 165 8.71 -6.00 11.82
CA ALA A 165 8.69 -7.46 11.75
C ALA A 165 7.37 -7.99 11.18
N ASP A 166 6.24 -7.34 11.46
CA ASP A 166 4.95 -7.71 10.89
C ASP A 166 4.95 -7.54 9.35
N VAL A 167 5.50 -6.44 8.86
CA VAL A 167 5.64 -6.18 7.40
C VAL A 167 6.49 -7.26 6.74
N LEU A 168 7.64 -7.57 7.32
CA LEU A 168 8.55 -8.59 6.78
C LEU A 168 7.93 -9.98 6.83
N HIS A 169 7.15 -10.29 7.87
CA HIS A 169 6.41 -11.55 7.96
C HIS A 169 5.37 -11.65 6.84
N LEU A 170 4.56 -10.60 6.64
CA LEU A 170 3.60 -10.52 5.54
C LEU A 170 4.27 -10.74 4.18
N LEU A 171 5.36 -10.02 3.91
CA LEU A 171 6.08 -10.13 2.64
C LEU A 171 6.67 -11.54 2.42
N LYS A 172 7.34 -12.10 3.42
CA LYS A 172 7.96 -13.43 3.33
C LYS A 172 6.94 -14.55 3.13
N THR A 173 5.77 -14.44 3.77
CA THR A 173 4.70 -15.42 3.67
C THR A 173 3.89 -15.27 2.38
N LEU A 174 3.52 -14.04 2.02
CA LEU A 174 2.53 -13.82 0.97
C LEU A 174 3.15 -13.59 -0.43
N ALA A 175 4.30 -12.93 -0.53
CA ALA A 175 4.85 -12.58 -1.84
C ALA A 175 5.18 -13.82 -2.71
N PRO A 176 5.69 -14.94 -2.19
CA PRO A 176 5.90 -16.14 -2.99
C PRO A 176 4.60 -16.82 -3.46
N ARG A 177 3.50 -16.62 -2.74
CA ARG A 177 2.19 -17.26 -3.00
C ARG A 177 1.29 -16.43 -3.91
N TYR A 178 1.43 -15.09 -3.84
CA TYR A 178 0.58 -14.13 -4.55
C TYR A 178 1.40 -13.21 -5.46
N PRO A 179 1.87 -13.70 -6.63
CA PRO A 179 2.70 -12.90 -7.53
C PRO A 179 1.93 -11.78 -8.25
N LYS A 180 0.59 -11.86 -8.29
CA LYS A 180 -0.28 -10.88 -8.95
C LYS A 180 -0.90 -9.93 -7.93
N VAL A 181 -0.06 -9.14 -7.28
CA VAL A 181 -0.46 -8.22 -6.20
C VAL A 181 0.21 -6.87 -6.38
N PHE A 182 -0.57 -5.81 -6.16
CA PHE A 182 -0.06 -4.46 -5.89
C PHE A 182 0.13 -4.30 -4.39
N TRP A 183 1.37 -4.32 -3.94
CA TRP A 183 1.71 -3.94 -2.58
C TRP A 183 1.45 -2.45 -2.40
N THR A 184 0.66 -2.09 -1.41
CA THR A 184 0.19 -0.71 -1.26
C THR A 184 0.42 -0.25 0.17
N GLY A 185 0.83 0.98 0.34
CA GLY A 185 1.06 1.57 1.65
C GLY A 185 2.00 2.76 1.62
N SER A 186 2.52 3.14 2.78
CA SER A 186 3.44 4.27 2.93
C SER A 186 4.91 3.83 3.03
N LEU A 187 5.65 4.34 3.99
CA LEU A 187 7.09 4.07 4.09
C LEU A 187 7.41 2.65 4.55
N GLY A 188 6.62 2.08 5.47
CA GLY A 188 6.93 0.78 6.04
C GLY A 188 6.92 -0.35 5.02
N ILE A 189 5.93 -0.38 4.11
CA ILE A 189 5.92 -1.40 3.04
C ILE A 189 7.03 -1.16 2.01
N ALA A 190 7.38 0.10 1.72
CA ALA A 190 8.49 0.41 0.82
C ALA A 190 9.82 -0.11 1.37
N ASP A 191 10.08 0.16 2.65
CA ASP A 191 11.25 -0.28 3.36
C ASP A 191 11.29 -1.83 3.50
N GLY A 192 10.14 -2.43 3.84
CA GLY A 192 9.99 -3.88 3.90
C GLY A 192 10.25 -4.57 2.55
N LEU A 193 9.73 -4.03 1.44
CA LEU A 193 9.99 -4.54 0.10
C LEU A 193 11.48 -4.41 -0.28
N ALA A 194 12.12 -3.29 0.06
CA ALA A 194 13.54 -3.11 -0.19
C ALA A 194 14.36 -4.16 0.56
N GLU A 195 14.06 -4.42 1.85
CA GLU A 195 14.73 -5.47 2.60
C GLU A 195 14.42 -6.87 2.07
N TYR A 196 13.18 -7.14 1.69
CA TYR A 196 12.78 -8.43 1.14
C TYR A 196 13.51 -8.76 -0.17
N LEU A 197 13.68 -7.77 -1.05
CA LEU A 197 14.27 -7.96 -2.38
C LEU A 197 15.79 -7.89 -2.37
N TYR A 198 16.39 -7.02 -1.57
CA TYR A 198 17.82 -6.70 -1.62
C TYR A 198 18.58 -7.04 -0.33
N GLY A 199 17.86 -7.52 0.68
CA GLY A 199 18.43 -7.77 2.02
C GLY A 199 18.45 -6.54 2.91
N PRO A 200 18.92 -6.70 4.17
CA PRO A 200 18.93 -5.61 5.14
C PRO A 200 19.82 -4.45 4.67
N ALA A 201 19.36 -3.23 4.95
CA ALA A 201 20.07 -2.02 4.60
C ALA A 201 21.50 -2.02 5.17
N GLN A 202 22.48 -1.75 4.33
CA GLN A 202 23.84 -1.49 4.78
C GLN A 202 23.94 -0.02 5.24
N THR A 203 24.45 0.20 6.44
CA THR A 203 24.70 1.56 6.93
C THR A 203 25.88 2.16 6.15
N HIS A 204 25.58 3.05 5.21
CA HIS A 204 26.56 3.90 4.60
C HIS A 204 26.66 5.20 5.38
N THR A 205 27.76 5.44 6.06
CA THR A 205 28.07 6.77 6.59
C THR A 205 28.51 7.66 5.44
N PHE A 206 27.64 8.58 5.02
CA PHE A 206 28.07 9.65 4.15
C PHE A 206 28.92 10.64 4.94
N PRO A 207 30.12 11.01 4.47
CA PRO A 207 30.88 12.08 5.13
C PRO A 207 30.06 13.37 5.03
N VAL A 208 29.62 13.88 6.18
CA VAL A 208 29.04 15.21 6.28
C VAL A 208 30.17 16.18 5.91
N ARG A 209 30.07 16.85 4.78
CA ARG A 209 30.95 17.98 4.50
C ARG A 209 30.45 19.14 5.31
N ASP A 210 31.29 19.63 6.21
CA ASP A 210 31.06 20.92 6.87
C ASP A 210 30.90 21.98 5.77
N ILE A 211 29.74 22.66 5.78
CA ILE A 211 29.42 23.77 4.87
C ILE A 211 29.93 25.06 5.48
#